data_2a2200137323a62f0bda86fade466256
#
_entry.id   2a2200137323a62f0bda86fade466256
#
_cell.length_a   1.000
_cell.length_b   1.000
_cell.length_c   1.000
_cell.angle_alpha   90.00
_cell.angle_beta   90.00
_cell.angle_gamma   90.00
#
_symmetry.space_group_name_H-M   'P 1'
#
loop_
_entity.id
_entity.type
_entity.pdbx_description
1 polymer ?
#
loop_
_entity_poly.entity_id
_entity_poly.type
_entity_poly.pdbx_seq_one_letter_code
_entity_poly.pdbx_strand_id
1 'polypeptide(L)'
;MYDFDKIVDRRGTSCLKYDFQMERRGRDDLLPLWVADMDFALPEEILEGIRDRVSHGIFGYTDPKQEYFDSVIGWFDSHFGWKGRAEWITVTPGVVVAISIAVRALTKEGDGVLIQQPVYYPFSEAIVLNKRKLVNNRLVYEDGKYSIDFEDFERKIVDEKVKLFI
;
A
#
# COMPACT_ATOMS: atom_id res chain seq x y z
N MET A 1 -26.87 -1.55 12.67
CA MET A 1 -25.71 -2.28 13.28
C MET A 1 -25.17 -3.18 12.19
N TYR A 2 -23.86 -3.15 11.93
CA TYR A 2 -23.24 -3.99 10.90
C TYR A 2 -23.07 -5.42 11.41
N ASP A 3 -23.32 -6.41 10.55
CA ASP A 3 -23.15 -7.82 10.85
C ASP A 3 -21.80 -8.29 10.32
N PHE A 4 -20.80 -8.39 11.21
CA PHE A 4 -19.46 -8.85 10.89
C PHE A 4 -19.32 -10.38 10.90
N ASP A 5 -20.35 -11.11 11.34
CA ASP A 5 -20.36 -12.57 11.33
C ASP A 5 -20.93 -13.13 10.01
N LYS A 6 -21.51 -12.26 9.18
CA LYS A 6 -22.04 -12.64 7.87
C LYS A 6 -20.91 -13.01 6.92
N ILE A 7 -20.86 -14.28 6.55
CA ILE A 7 -19.89 -14.77 5.56
C ILE A 7 -20.33 -14.33 4.16
N VAL A 8 -19.41 -13.67 3.44
CA VAL A 8 -19.60 -13.30 2.03
C VAL A 8 -18.69 -14.20 1.18
N ASP A 9 -19.29 -15.08 0.37
CA ASP A 9 -18.50 -15.90 -0.56
C ASP A 9 -18.00 -15.03 -1.70
N ARG A 10 -16.68 -15.00 -1.87
CA ARG A 10 -15.99 -14.22 -2.89
C ARG A 10 -15.46 -15.07 -4.03
N ARG A 11 -15.73 -16.38 -4.02
CA ARG A 11 -15.34 -17.26 -5.13
C ARG A 11 -16.18 -16.96 -6.37
N GLY A 12 -15.58 -17.09 -7.55
CA GLY A 12 -16.23 -16.78 -8.83
C GLY A 12 -16.41 -15.28 -9.11
N THR A 13 -15.76 -14.41 -8.33
CA THR A 13 -15.80 -12.95 -8.51
C THR A 13 -14.51 -12.38 -9.10
N SER A 14 -13.60 -13.23 -9.56
CA SER A 14 -12.22 -12.89 -9.92
C SER A 14 -11.41 -12.34 -8.73
N CYS A 15 -11.77 -12.72 -7.52
CA CYS A 15 -11.08 -12.32 -6.30
C CYS A 15 -9.67 -12.91 -6.26
N LEU A 16 -8.66 -12.04 -6.19
CA LEU A 16 -7.26 -12.44 -6.16
C LEU A 16 -6.92 -13.44 -5.05
N LYS A 17 -7.57 -13.30 -3.90
CA LYS A 17 -7.33 -14.16 -2.72
C LYS A 17 -7.86 -15.58 -2.90
N TYR A 18 -9.00 -15.75 -3.58
CA TYR A 18 -9.73 -17.01 -3.64
C TYR A 18 -9.65 -17.69 -5.02
N ASP A 19 -9.80 -16.96 -6.11
CA ASP A 19 -9.98 -17.55 -7.43
C ASP A 19 -8.65 -17.91 -8.12
N PHE A 20 -7.52 -17.35 -7.65
CA PHE A 20 -6.21 -17.55 -8.26
C PHE A 20 -5.24 -18.35 -7.39
N GLN A 21 -5.72 -19.08 -6.39
CA GLN A 21 -4.88 -19.85 -5.49
C GLN A 21 -4.14 -20.97 -6.21
N MET A 22 -4.85 -21.74 -7.04
CA MET A 22 -4.24 -22.85 -7.79
C MET A 22 -3.13 -22.34 -8.71
N GLU A 23 -3.38 -21.28 -9.48
CA GLU A 23 -2.40 -20.73 -10.42
C GLU A 23 -1.16 -20.15 -9.73
N ARG A 24 -1.35 -19.50 -8.58
CA ARG A 24 -0.28 -18.79 -7.88
C ARG A 24 0.45 -19.64 -6.84
N ARG A 25 -0.21 -20.65 -6.28
CA ARG A 25 0.29 -21.43 -5.14
C ARG A 25 0.28 -22.95 -5.37
N GLY A 26 -0.34 -23.43 -6.47
CA GLY A 26 -0.51 -24.84 -6.76
C GLY A 26 -1.48 -25.57 -5.82
N ARG A 27 -2.31 -24.82 -5.08
CA ARG A 27 -3.31 -25.31 -4.13
C ARG A 27 -4.52 -24.37 -4.14
N ASP A 28 -5.71 -24.88 -3.87
CA ASP A 28 -6.98 -24.15 -3.81
C ASP A 28 -7.69 -24.23 -2.45
N ASP A 29 -7.05 -24.89 -1.49
CA ASP A 29 -7.58 -25.15 -0.14
C ASP A 29 -6.94 -24.24 0.93
N LEU A 30 -6.24 -23.18 0.53
CA LEU A 30 -5.55 -22.29 1.46
C LEU A 30 -6.48 -21.24 2.05
N LEU A 31 -6.31 -20.95 3.36
CA LEU A 31 -6.89 -19.75 3.97
C LEU A 31 -6.03 -18.53 3.63
N PRO A 32 -6.53 -17.59 2.82
CA PRO A 32 -5.72 -16.46 2.38
C PRO A 32 -5.61 -15.38 3.47
N LEU A 33 -4.40 -15.12 3.96
CA LEU A 33 -4.09 -14.09 4.96
C LEU A 33 -3.05 -13.06 4.45
N TRP A 34 -2.98 -12.84 3.15
CA TRP A 34 -1.86 -12.11 2.54
C TRP A 34 -2.22 -10.78 1.85
N VAL A 35 -3.39 -10.64 1.27
CA VAL A 35 -3.88 -9.35 0.73
C VAL A 35 -4.68 -8.65 1.81
N ALA A 36 -4.46 -7.36 1.99
CA ALA A 36 -5.09 -6.55 3.03
C ALA A 36 -6.52 -6.07 2.69
N ASP A 37 -7.17 -6.67 1.68
CA ASP A 37 -8.58 -6.44 1.40
C ASP A 37 -9.44 -7.23 2.39
N MET A 38 -10.40 -6.58 2.99
CA MET A 38 -11.30 -7.17 3.97
C MET A 38 -12.36 -8.07 3.31
N ASP A 39 -12.80 -9.08 4.05
CA ASP A 39 -13.87 -10.00 3.61
C ASP A 39 -15.26 -9.59 4.14
N PHE A 40 -15.38 -8.37 4.67
CA PHE A 40 -16.64 -7.78 5.09
C PHE A 40 -17.29 -6.99 3.97
N ALA A 41 -18.61 -7.09 3.84
CA ALA A 41 -19.37 -6.22 2.95
C ALA A 41 -19.24 -4.75 3.37
N LEU A 42 -19.24 -3.85 2.39
CA LEU A 42 -19.27 -2.41 2.67
C LEU A 42 -20.59 -2.03 3.37
N PRO A 43 -20.56 -1.03 4.25
CA PRO A 43 -21.78 -0.41 4.77
C PRO A 43 -22.70 0.09 3.65
N GLU A 44 -24.02 0.00 3.86
CA GLU A 44 -24.99 0.37 2.83
C GLU A 44 -24.89 1.84 2.44
N GLU A 45 -24.54 2.71 3.37
CA GLU A 45 -24.34 4.14 3.12
C GLU A 45 -23.21 4.41 2.11
N ILE A 46 -22.18 3.59 2.12
CA ILE A 46 -21.08 3.68 1.14
C ILE A 46 -21.54 3.11 -0.21
N LEU A 47 -22.28 1.99 -0.19
CA LEU A 47 -22.81 1.38 -1.40
C LEU A 47 -23.81 2.29 -2.11
N GLU A 48 -24.66 3.00 -1.38
CA GLU A 48 -25.58 4.00 -1.93
C GLU A 48 -24.82 5.13 -2.63
N GLY A 49 -23.79 5.69 -2.02
CA GLY A 49 -22.98 6.73 -2.65
C GLY A 49 -22.30 6.26 -3.95
N ILE A 50 -21.85 5.00 -4.00
CA ILE A 50 -21.30 4.41 -5.23
C ILE A 50 -22.40 4.22 -6.28
N ARG A 51 -23.59 3.73 -5.91
CA ARG A 51 -24.74 3.56 -6.84
C ARG A 51 -25.17 4.90 -7.45
N ASP A 52 -25.24 5.95 -6.63
CA ASP A 52 -25.59 7.30 -7.10
C ASP A 52 -24.59 7.77 -8.15
N ARG A 53 -23.29 7.55 -7.89
CA ARG A 53 -22.26 7.92 -8.86
C ARG A 53 -22.35 7.10 -10.15
N VAL A 54 -22.64 5.81 -10.06
CA VAL A 54 -22.86 4.92 -11.23
C VAL A 54 -24.12 5.35 -11.98
N SER A 55 -25.20 5.69 -11.30
CA SER A 55 -26.47 6.13 -11.91
C SER A 55 -26.35 7.42 -12.71
N HIS A 56 -25.39 8.29 -12.39
CA HIS A 56 -25.05 9.47 -13.18
C HIS A 56 -24.61 9.10 -14.63
N GLY A 57 -23.96 7.95 -14.83
CA GLY A 57 -23.69 7.34 -16.14
C GLY A 57 -22.59 8.01 -16.97
N ILE A 58 -21.96 9.10 -16.48
CA ILE A 58 -20.87 9.78 -17.19
C ILE A 58 -19.61 9.73 -16.34
N PHE A 59 -18.61 9.03 -16.83
CA PHE A 59 -17.32 8.81 -16.16
C PHE A 59 -16.23 9.49 -16.99
N GLY A 60 -16.09 10.80 -16.79
CA GLY A 60 -15.04 11.59 -17.41
C GLY A 60 -13.85 11.81 -16.46
N TYR A 61 -13.05 12.79 -16.78
CA TYR A 61 -11.99 13.24 -15.91
C TYR A 61 -12.61 13.87 -14.65
N THR A 62 -12.16 13.41 -13.49
CA THR A 62 -12.63 13.89 -12.19
C THR A 62 -11.43 14.36 -11.39
N ASP A 63 -11.56 15.51 -10.75
CA ASP A 63 -10.54 16.06 -9.86
C ASP A 63 -11.11 16.12 -8.44
N PRO A 64 -10.34 15.78 -7.39
CA PRO A 64 -10.82 15.85 -6.02
C PRO A 64 -11.09 17.31 -5.62
N LYS A 65 -12.22 17.51 -4.93
CA LYS A 65 -12.60 18.80 -4.36
C LYS A 65 -12.06 18.95 -2.92
N GLN A 66 -12.29 20.12 -2.34
CA GLN A 66 -11.82 20.43 -0.98
C GLN A 66 -12.34 19.42 0.05
N GLU A 67 -13.57 18.93 -0.10
CA GLU A 67 -14.17 17.95 0.83
C GLU A 67 -13.37 16.63 0.91
N TYR A 68 -12.72 16.24 -0.18
CA TYR A 68 -11.83 15.08 -0.19
C TYR A 68 -10.61 15.31 0.71
N PHE A 69 -9.95 16.44 0.54
CA PHE A 69 -8.76 16.79 1.33
C PHE A 69 -9.10 16.97 2.80
N ASP A 70 -10.23 17.63 3.10
CA ASP A 70 -10.72 17.81 4.46
C ASP A 70 -11.01 16.48 5.15
N SER A 71 -11.60 15.53 4.42
CA SER A 71 -11.87 14.18 4.93
C SER A 71 -10.57 13.42 5.26
N VAL A 72 -9.56 13.48 4.39
CA VAL A 72 -8.25 12.86 4.61
C VAL A 72 -7.56 13.49 5.82
N ILE A 73 -7.49 14.81 5.87
CA ILE A 73 -6.84 15.56 6.96
C ILE A 73 -7.56 15.29 8.28
N GLY A 74 -8.89 15.33 8.28
CA GLY A 74 -9.71 15.07 9.46
C GLY A 74 -9.53 13.67 10.01
N TRP A 75 -9.37 12.66 9.13
CA TRP A 75 -9.05 11.31 9.55
C TRP A 75 -7.70 11.22 10.26
N PHE A 76 -6.66 11.81 9.67
CA PHE A 76 -5.32 11.79 10.27
C PHE A 76 -5.24 12.58 11.57
N ASP A 77 -5.93 13.73 11.67
CA ASP A 77 -5.99 14.50 12.91
C ASP A 77 -6.70 13.72 14.02
N SER A 78 -7.87 13.16 13.73
CA SER A 78 -8.67 12.44 14.73
C SER A 78 -8.05 11.13 15.22
N HIS A 79 -7.31 10.41 14.38
CA HIS A 79 -6.74 9.10 14.72
C HIS A 79 -5.28 9.16 15.17
N PHE A 80 -4.53 10.13 14.69
CA PHE A 80 -3.07 10.20 14.93
C PHE A 80 -2.61 11.55 15.47
N GLY A 81 -3.51 12.54 15.63
CA GLY A 81 -3.16 13.90 16.05
C GLY A 81 -2.31 14.67 15.04
N TRP A 82 -2.24 14.18 13.78
CA TRP A 82 -1.43 14.81 12.74
C TRP A 82 -2.26 15.80 11.90
N LYS A 83 -1.90 17.07 11.98
CA LYS A 83 -2.57 18.16 11.27
C LYS A 83 -1.89 18.42 9.92
N GLY A 84 -2.32 17.69 8.90
CA GLY A 84 -1.87 17.90 7.54
C GLY A 84 -2.48 19.15 6.89
N ARG A 85 -2.03 19.44 5.67
CA ARG A 85 -2.57 20.51 4.83
C ARG A 85 -2.88 19.95 3.44
N ALA A 86 -3.89 20.51 2.76
CA ALA A 86 -4.29 20.06 1.42
C ALA A 86 -3.15 20.13 0.42
N GLU A 87 -2.31 21.17 0.49
CA GLU A 87 -1.15 21.34 -0.40
C GLU A 87 -0.04 20.30 -0.20
N TRP A 88 -0.10 19.47 0.85
CA TRP A 88 0.82 18.37 1.09
C TRP A 88 0.33 17.04 0.51
N ILE A 89 -0.90 17.02 -0.01
CA ILE A 89 -1.53 15.81 -0.51
C ILE A 89 -1.45 15.78 -2.04
N THR A 90 -0.83 14.73 -2.57
CA THR A 90 -0.84 14.45 -4.00
C THR A 90 -1.62 13.15 -4.24
N VAL A 91 -2.66 13.25 -5.06
CA VAL A 91 -3.47 12.07 -5.44
C VAL A 91 -2.76 11.28 -6.53
N THR A 92 -2.67 9.98 -6.33
CA THR A 92 -2.06 9.04 -7.27
C THR A 92 -2.98 7.82 -7.46
N PRO A 93 -2.83 7.05 -8.54
CA PRO A 93 -3.62 5.81 -8.75
C PRO A 93 -3.42 4.73 -7.67
N GLY A 94 -2.49 4.95 -6.74
CA GLY A 94 -2.22 4.08 -5.61
C GLY A 94 -0.82 4.28 -5.06
N VAL A 95 -0.60 3.86 -3.80
CA VAL A 95 0.67 4.09 -3.08
C VAL A 95 1.85 3.40 -3.77
N VAL A 96 1.68 2.21 -4.35
CA VAL A 96 2.77 1.52 -5.07
C VAL A 96 3.21 2.30 -6.31
N VAL A 97 2.26 2.92 -7.02
CA VAL A 97 2.57 3.82 -8.14
C VAL A 97 3.31 5.07 -7.64
N ALA A 98 2.86 5.65 -6.53
CA ALA A 98 3.51 6.80 -5.90
C ALA A 98 4.98 6.47 -5.51
N ILE A 99 5.23 5.30 -4.92
CA ILE A 99 6.57 4.83 -4.59
C ILE A 99 7.44 4.70 -5.84
N SER A 100 6.92 4.09 -6.91
CA SER A 100 7.65 3.98 -8.18
C SER A 100 7.99 5.35 -8.79
N ILE A 101 7.08 6.31 -8.69
CA ILE A 101 7.31 7.69 -9.14
C ILE A 101 8.39 8.35 -8.26
N ALA A 102 8.31 8.21 -6.94
CA ALA A 102 9.30 8.75 -6.01
C ALA A 102 10.71 8.18 -6.26
N VAL A 103 10.81 6.85 -6.46
CA VAL A 103 12.08 6.19 -6.82
C VAL A 103 12.67 6.82 -8.09
N ARG A 104 11.86 7.04 -9.12
CA ARG A 104 12.33 7.63 -10.38
C ARG A 104 12.67 9.10 -10.27
N ALA A 105 11.90 9.87 -9.50
CA ALA A 105 12.08 11.32 -9.36
C ALA A 105 13.29 11.68 -8.50
N LEU A 106 13.55 10.89 -7.44
CA LEU A 106 14.55 11.21 -6.41
C LEU A 106 15.88 10.47 -6.60
N THR A 107 15.96 9.53 -7.56
CA THR A 107 17.14 8.72 -7.80
C THR A 107 17.42 8.55 -9.30
N LYS A 108 18.64 8.11 -9.64
CA LYS A 108 19.05 7.70 -11.00
C LYS A 108 19.15 6.18 -11.10
N GLU A 109 19.20 5.65 -12.34
CA GLU A 109 19.50 4.22 -12.56
C GLU A 109 20.84 3.85 -11.90
N GLY A 110 20.87 2.74 -11.18
CA GLY A 110 22.02 2.26 -10.42
C GLY A 110 22.17 2.81 -9.01
N ASP A 111 21.47 3.88 -8.64
CA ASP A 111 21.51 4.41 -7.26
C ASP A 111 20.94 3.41 -6.26
N GLY A 112 21.50 3.39 -5.03
CA GLY A 112 21.02 2.59 -3.92
C GLY A 112 19.71 3.13 -3.37
N VAL A 113 18.71 2.24 -3.25
CA VAL A 113 17.47 2.49 -2.51
C VAL A 113 17.33 1.45 -1.41
N LEU A 114 17.21 1.92 -0.17
CA LEU A 114 17.20 1.06 1.01
C LEU A 114 15.78 0.73 1.44
N ILE A 115 15.58 -0.52 1.84
CA ILE A 115 14.38 -1.01 2.52
C ILE A 115 14.78 -1.83 3.75
N GLN A 116 13.80 -2.13 4.61
CA GLN A 116 13.99 -2.96 5.81
C GLN A 116 13.10 -4.19 5.74
N GLN A 117 13.64 -5.34 5.32
CA GLN A 117 12.88 -6.59 5.25
C GLN A 117 12.85 -7.34 6.60
N PRO A 118 11.73 -8.04 6.93
CA PRO A 118 10.57 -8.28 6.07
C PRO A 118 9.68 -7.05 5.90
N VAL A 119 9.30 -6.76 4.66
CA VAL A 119 8.44 -5.62 4.30
C VAL A 119 7.56 -6.00 3.12
N TYR A 120 6.58 -5.20 2.82
CA TYR A 120 5.68 -5.40 1.69
C TYR A 120 6.46 -5.54 0.38
N TYR A 121 6.28 -6.67 -0.30
CA TYR A 121 7.12 -7.07 -1.45
C TYR A 121 7.14 -6.08 -2.62
N PRO A 122 6.06 -5.30 -2.92
CA PRO A 122 6.11 -4.31 -4.00
C PRO A 122 7.15 -3.21 -3.81
N PHE A 123 7.66 -2.99 -2.59
CA PHE A 123 8.76 -2.03 -2.38
C PHE A 123 10.03 -2.49 -3.09
N SER A 124 10.38 -3.77 -2.94
CA SER A 124 11.51 -4.37 -3.67
C SER A 124 11.31 -4.32 -5.18
N GLU A 125 10.08 -4.64 -5.64
CA GLU A 125 9.73 -4.60 -7.06
C GLU A 125 9.84 -3.17 -7.62
N ALA A 126 9.34 -2.16 -6.91
CA ALA A 126 9.43 -0.77 -7.34
C ALA A 126 10.89 -0.30 -7.50
N ILE A 127 11.81 -0.81 -6.68
CA ILE A 127 13.25 -0.51 -6.80
C ILE A 127 13.86 -1.20 -8.02
N VAL A 128 13.69 -2.51 -8.13
CA VAL A 128 14.35 -3.34 -9.14
C VAL A 128 13.79 -3.07 -10.54
N LEU A 129 12.47 -2.97 -10.70
CA LEU A 129 11.82 -2.67 -11.97
C LEU A 129 12.19 -1.28 -12.51
N ASN A 130 12.53 -0.34 -11.62
CA ASN A 130 13.05 0.96 -12.01
C ASN A 130 14.59 0.98 -12.14
N LYS A 131 15.26 -0.18 -12.17
CA LYS A 131 16.71 -0.32 -12.34
C LYS A 131 17.56 0.37 -11.26
N ARG A 132 17.04 0.44 -10.03
CA ARG A 132 17.81 0.89 -8.87
C ARG A 132 18.40 -0.29 -8.15
N LYS A 133 19.46 -0.06 -7.39
CA LYS A 133 20.09 -1.08 -6.55
C LYS A 133 19.28 -1.25 -5.27
N LEU A 134 18.76 -2.46 -5.04
CA LEU A 134 18.09 -2.79 -3.78
C LEU A 134 19.14 -2.96 -2.68
N VAL A 135 19.04 -2.13 -1.66
CA VAL A 135 19.85 -2.22 -0.44
C VAL A 135 18.92 -2.63 0.71
N ASN A 136 19.24 -3.72 1.40
CA ASN A 136 18.39 -4.23 2.47
C ASN A 136 19.09 -4.14 3.82
N ASN A 137 18.58 -3.29 4.71
CA ASN A 137 18.88 -3.35 6.14
C ASN A 137 17.87 -4.29 6.81
N ARG A 138 18.26 -5.58 6.94
CA ARG A 138 17.36 -6.59 7.48
C ARG A 138 17.02 -6.30 8.93
N LEU A 139 15.72 -6.31 9.24
CA LEU A 139 15.24 -6.23 10.62
C LEU A 139 15.71 -7.44 11.44
N VAL A 140 16.13 -7.20 12.66
CA VAL A 140 16.47 -8.23 13.62
C VAL A 140 15.20 -8.69 14.32
N TYR A 141 14.99 -10.00 14.39
CA TYR A 141 13.84 -10.60 15.06
C TYR A 141 14.29 -11.40 16.26
N GLU A 142 13.96 -10.93 17.47
CA GLU A 142 14.30 -11.56 18.74
C GLU A 142 13.10 -11.47 19.69
N ASP A 143 12.81 -12.55 20.41
CA ASP A 143 11.76 -12.63 21.42
C ASP A 143 10.37 -12.11 20.95
N GLY A 144 10.01 -12.41 19.71
CA GLY A 144 8.71 -12.00 19.14
C GLY A 144 8.64 -10.55 18.71
N LYS A 145 9.75 -9.82 18.69
CA LYS A 145 9.81 -8.39 18.34
C LYS A 145 10.81 -8.14 17.21
N TYR A 146 10.48 -7.17 16.37
CA TYR A 146 11.41 -6.63 15.38
C TYR A 146 12.11 -5.39 15.92
N SER A 147 13.39 -5.28 15.60
CA SER A 147 14.20 -4.11 15.87
C SER A 147 15.06 -3.74 14.66
N ILE A 148 15.55 -2.50 14.65
CA ILE A 148 16.43 -1.99 13.59
C ILE A 148 17.86 -2.12 14.07
N ASP A 149 18.73 -2.75 13.26
CA ASP A 149 20.18 -2.66 13.40
C ASP A 149 20.63 -1.33 12.80
N PHE A 150 20.78 -0.31 13.65
CA PHE A 150 21.16 1.03 13.23
C PHE A 150 22.63 1.12 12.80
N GLU A 151 23.52 0.26 13.29
CA GLU A 151 24.91 0.22 12.84
C GLU A 151 24.98 -0.30 11.39
N ASP A 152 24.28 -1.38 11.09
CA ASP A 152 24.15 -1.90 9.71
C ASP A 152 23.42 -0.90 8.80
N PHE A 153 22.40 -0.21 9.31
CA PHE A 153 21.67 0.82 8.58
C PHE A 153 22.59 1.97 8.14
N GLU A 154 23.33 2.57 9.07
CA GLU A 154 24.24 3.67 8.79
C GLU A 154 25.37 3.23 7.85
N ARG A 155 25.97 2.08 8.11
CA ARG A 155 27.04 1.51 7.28
C ARG A 155 26.54 1.33 5.83
N LYS A 156 25.37 0.74 5.62
CA LYS A 156 24.80 0.54 4.28
C LYS A 156 24.47 1.84 3.55
N ILE A 157 23.99 2.85 4.26
CA ILE A 157 23.76 4.17 3.65
C ILE A 157 25.04 4.73 3.05
N VAL A 158 26.14 4.62 3.78
CA VAL A 158 27.45 5.15 3.37
C VAL A 158 28.07 4.30 2.26
N ASP A 159 28.24 3.00 2.51
CA ASP A 159 28.98 2.09 1.63
C ASP A 159 28.27 1.89 0.29
N GLU A 160 26.93 1.81 0.31
CA GLU A 160 26.09 1.58 -0.86
C GLU A 160 25.60 2.89 -1.51
N LYS A 161 26.04 4.05 -0.99
CA LYS A 161 25.66 5.38 -1.47
C LYS A 161 24.16 5.54 -1.66
N VAL A 162 23.40 5.10 -0.66
CA VAL A 162 21.94 5.13 -0.68
C VAL A 162 21.44 6.56 -0.91
N LYS A 163 20.45 6.71 -1.79
CA LYS A 163 19.83 7.99 -2.13
C LYS A 163 18.40 8.12 -1.61
N LEU A 164 17.75 7.00 -1.36
CA LEU A 164 16.37 6.96 -0.91
C LEU A 164 16.19 5.79 0.06
N PHE A 165 15.40 6.00 1.09
CA PHE A 165 14.91 4.97 2.02
C PHE A 165 13.37 4.90 1.92
N ILE A 166 12.80 3.69 1.84
CA ILE A 166 11.36 3.41 1.73
C ILE A 166 10.92 2.55 2.91
#